data_dffdb72922fc346c144188b954ca776a
#
_entry.id   dffdb72922fc346c144188b954ca776a
#
_cell.length_a   1.000
_cell.length_b   1.000
_cell.length_c   1.000
_cell.angle_alpha   90.00
_cell.angle_beta   90.00
_cell.angle_gamma   90.00
#
_symmetry.space_group_name_H-M   'P 1'
#
loop_
_entity.id
_entity.type
_entity.pdbx_description
1 polymer ?
#
loop_
_entity_poly.entity_id
_entity_poly.type
_entity_poly.pdbx_seq_one_letter_code
_entity_poly.pdbx_strand_id
1 'polypeptide(L)'
;PVGVCKYFTKPGQNPTVWEYTEKECKPVKISEINGGVLAEFETELTAAVYVKSKRSNCVDSTSEDEDLEVFCGESEDEALDLEHCYYSWQPNPVTNRCPCCAVRFAFIPNCKAEDVEITAFYQYVDFPKRASFKCNDEKLNKIWEVAEHTFRLCSGIFFLDGAKRDKWIWSGDAYQSFFVNQYLLADPDIDQRTLLALRGNDPMTRHINTIMDYSLFWILGVLYHYEAYGDLEFVRQVYPKMCSLMEFCEGQLDE
;
A
#
# COMPACT_ATOMS: atom_id res chain seq x y z
N PRO A 1 -11.36 -1.61 -5.61
CA PRO A 1 -12.39 -0.56 -5.69
C PRO A 1 -12.01 0.45 -6.76
N VAL A 2 -12.96 0.75 -7.66
CA VAL A 2 -12.76 1.79 -8.67
C VAL A 2 -12.85 3.15 -7.97
N GLY A 3 -11.72 3.86 -7.87
CA GLY A 3 -11.68 5.21 -7.33
C GLY A 3 -11.70 6.24 -8.47
N VAL A 4 -12.71 7.12 -8.50
CA VAL A 4 -12.70 8.29 -9.39
C VAL A 4 -12.15 9.47 -8.60
N CYS A 5 -10.94 9.92 -8.92
CA CYS A 5 -10.35 11.08 -8.27
C CYS A 5 -10.44 12.31 -9.18
N LYS A 6 -11.43 13.16 -8.94
CA LYS A 6 -11.65 14.40 -9.70
C LYS A 6 -10.53 15.43 -9.56
N TYR A 7 -9.68 15.30 -8.53
CA TYR A 7 -8.60 16.26 -8.24
C TYR A 7 -7.32 16.02 -9.06
N PHE A 8 -7.23 14.91 -9.78
CA PHE A 8 -6.03 14.50 -10.51
C PHE A 8 -6.22 14.52 -12.04
N THR A 9 -7.24 15.21 -12.51
CA THR A 9 -7.43 15.39 -13.95
C THR A 9 -6.70 16.63 -14.45
N LYS A 10 -5.96 16.48 -15.54
CA LYS A 10 -5.45 17.62 -16.31
C LYS A 10 -6.64 18.44 -16.83
N PRO A 11 -6.54 19.77 -16.91
CA PRO A 11 -7.61 20.59 -17.48
C PRO A 11 -8.05 20.06 -18.84
N GLY A 12 -9.34 19.77 -19.00
CA GLY A 12 -9.92 19.25 -20.24
C GLY A 12 -9.87 17.73 -20.42
N GLN A 13 -9.33 16.97 -19.47
CA GLN A 13 -9.39 15.51 -19.47
C GLN A 13 -10.49 14.98 -18.55
N ASN A 14 -11.05 13.83 -18.90
CA ASN A 14 -11.95 13.11 -18.01
C ASN A 14 -11.22 12.66 -16.75
N PRO A 15 -11.92 12.54 -15.59
CA PRO A 15 -11.33 11.99 -14.38
C PRO A 15 -10.62 10.69 -14.66
N THR A 16 -9.37 10.57 -14.24
CA THR A 16 -8.62 9.32 -14.38
C THR A 16 -9.26 8.29 -13.46
N VAL A 17 -9.74 7.20 -14.03
CA VAL A 17 -10.24 6.05 -13.28
C VAL A 17 -9.06 5.18 -12.89
N TRP A 18 -8.92 4.90 -11.61
CA TRP A 18 -7.87 4.05 -11.07
C TRP A 18 -8.47 2.70 -10.70
N GLU A 19 -7.94 1.65 -11.30
CA GLU A 19 -8.33 0.28 -10.98
C GLU A 19 -7.15 -0.42 -10.34
N TYR A 20 -7.38 -0.98 -9.14
CA TYR A 20 -6.51 -2.01 -8.62
C TYR A 20 -6.77 -3.30 -9.39
N THR A 21 -5.70 -3.90 -9.89
CA THR A 21 -5.74 -5.28 -10.36
C THR A 21 -5.86 -6.19 -9.15
N GLU A 22 -6.76 -7.17 -9.21
CA GLU A 22 -6.91 -8.18 -8.18
C GLU A 22 -6.47 -9.54 -8.73
N LYS A 23 -5.57 -10.20 -8.02
CA LYS A 23 -5.06 -11.53 -8.36
C LYS A 23 -5.31 -12.49 -7.20
N GLU A 24 -5.89 -13.64 -7.51
CA GLU A 24 -6.04 -14.73 -6.55
C GLU A 24 -4.69 -15.41 -6.29
N CYS A 25 -4.31 -15.51 -5.01
CA CYS A 25 -3.08 -16.14 -4.54
C CYS A 25 -3.43 -17.23 -3.52
N LYS A 26 -3.12 -18.47 -3.84
CA LYS A 26 -3.27 -19.59 -2.90
C LYS A 26 -2.06 -19.64 -1.97
N PRO A 27 -2.22 -20.11 -0.72
CA PRO A 27 -1.10 -20.39 0.15
C PRO A 27 -0.15 -21.42 -0.49
N VAL A 28 1.13 -21.21 -0.35
CA VAL A 28 2.15 -22.18 -0.78
C VAL A 28 2.37 -23.26 0.27
N LYS A 29 1.97 -22.99 1.52
CA LYS A 29 2.01 -23.95 2.63
C LYS A 29 0.86 -23.69 3.57
N ILE A 30 0.25 -24.78 4.06
CA ILE A 30 -0.73 -24.76 5.14
C ILE A 30 -0.23 -25.72 6.22
N SER A 31 -0.19 -25.26 7.47
CA SER A 31 0.28 -26.02 8.62
C SER A 31 -0.72 -25.94 9.76
N GLU A 32 -0.95 -27.03 10.46
CA GLU A 32 -1.69 -27.02 11.72
C GLU A 32 -0.70 -26.79 12.87
N ILE A 33 -0.86 -25.70 13.59
CA ILE A 33 0.03 -25.27 14.66
C ILE A 33 -0.77 -24.53 15.75
N ASN A 34 -0.39 -24.66 17.00
CA ASN A 34 -0.99 -23.96 18.15
C ASN A 34 -2.54 -24.07 18.23
N GLY A 35 -3.08 -25.21 17.78
CA GLY A 35 -4.53 -25.44 17.78
C GLY A 35 -5.29 -24.70 16.68
N GLY A 36 -4.61 -24.20 15.67
CA GLY A 36 -5.20 -23.51 14.53
C GLY A 36 -4.49 -23.83 13.22
N VAL A 37 -4.81 -23.06 12.19
CA VAL A 37 -4.28 -23.21 10.82
C VAL A 37 -3.46 -21.98 10.45
N LEU A 38 -2.21 -22.20 10.07
CA LEU A 38 -1.31 -21.18 9.51
C LEU A 38 -1.18 -21.37 8.00
N ALA A 39 -1.53 -20.36 7.24
CA ALA A 39 -1.34 -20.28 5.80
C ALA A 39 -0.16 -19.36 5.50
N GLU A 40 0.81 -19.84 4.72
CA GLU A 40 1.95 -19.07 4.21
C GLU A 40 1.75 -18.77 2.73
N PHE A 41 1.91 -17.51 2.34
CA PHE A 41 1.95 -17.07 0.94
C PHE A 41 3.41 -16.98 0.46
N GLU A 42 3.63 -17.12 -0.85
CA GLU A 42 4.97 -17.15 -1.44
C GLU A 42 5.81 -15.92 -1.09
N THR A 43 5.16 -14.75 -1.02
CA THR A 43 5.76 -13.48 -0.67
C THR A 43 4.76 -12.63 0.08
N GLU A 44 5.21 -11.51 0.64
CA GLU A 44 4.30 -10.52 1.22
C GLU A 44 3.40 -9.91 0.14
N LEU A 45 2.14 -9.70 0.50
CA LEU A 45 1.08 -9.19 -0.38
C LEU A 45 0.35 -8.04 0.33
N THR A 46 -0.12 -7.08 -0.44
CA THR A 46 -1.20 -6.18 -0.01
C THR A 46 -2.51 -6.82 -0.45
N ALA A 47 -3.16 -7.57 0.43
CA ALA A 47 -4.25 -8.45 0.03
C ALA A 47 -5.43 -8.46 1.03
N ALA A 48 -6.59 -8.78 0.50
CA ALA A 48 -7.74 -9.19 1.30
C ALA A 48 -7.71 -10.72 1.47
N VAL A 49 -7.52 -11.18 2.70
CA VAL A 49 -7.55 -12.62 2.99
C VAL A 49 -9.00 -13.08 3.02
N TYR A 50 -9.29 -14.09 2.22
CA TYR A 50 -10.57 -14.79 2.19
C TYR A 50 -10.47 -16.05 3.04
N VAL A 51 -11.40 -16.20 3.97
CA VAL A 51 -11.51 -17.41 4.79
C VAL A 51 -12.96 -17.85 4.83
N LYS A 52 -13.24 -19.06 4.40
CA LYS A 52 -14.57 -19.65 4.42
C LYS A 52 -14.56 -20.95 5.22
N SER A 53 -15.46 -21.06 6.19
CA SER A 53 -15.74 -22.33 6.89
C SER A 53 -16.41 -23.32 5.93
N LYS A 54 -15.91 -24.55 5.89
CA LYS A 54 -16.51 -25.68 5.15
C LYS A 54 -17.55 -26.41 5.99
N ARG A 55 -17.62 -26.15 7.31
CA ARG A 55 -18.58 -26.78 8.24
C ARG A 55 -20.01 -26.25 8.09
N SER A 56 -20.18 -25.09 7.47
CA SER A 56 -21.46 -24.37 7.36
C SER A 56 -22.52 -25.00 6.43
N ASN A 57 -22.35 -26.24 5.95
CA ASN A 57 -23.33 -26.91 5.08
C ASN A 57 -24.32 -27.83 5.85
N CYS A 58 -24.28 -27.88 7.19
CA CYS A 58 -25.26 -28.63 7.98
C CYS A 58 -26.35 -27.66 8.43
N VAL A 59 -27.57 -27.92 7.95
CA VAL A 59 -28.81 -27.18 8.25
C VAL A 59 -29.27 -27.45 9.68
N ASP A 60 -28.50 -27.12 10.71
CA ASP A 60 -28.94 -27.04 12.08
C ASP A 60 -28.46 -25.75 12.72
N SER A 61 -29.32 -24.75 12.65
CA SER A 61 -29.13 -23.37 13.07
C SER A 61 -29.12 -23.14 14.58
N THR A 62 -28.46 -23.99 15.37
CA THR A 62 -28.39 -23.85 16.83
C THR A 62 -26.98 -23.99 17.41
N SER A 63 -25.94 -24.13 16.58
CA SER A 63 -24.55 -23.95 17.05
C SER A 63 -24.11 -22.52 16.68
N GLU A 64 -23.69 -21.77 17.69
CA GLU A 64 -22.95 -20.54 17.57
C GLU A 64 -21.88 -20.78 16.51
N ASP A 65 -22.02 -20.16 15.32
CA ASP A 65 -20.91 -20.04 14.34
C ASP A 65 -19.83 -19.32 15.11
N GLU A 66 -18.83 -20.07 15.64
CA GLU A 66 -17.66 -19.45 16.25
C GLU A 66 -17.11 -18.48 15.19
N ASP A 67 -17.20 -17.18 15.48
CA ASP A 67 -16.73 -16.12 14.62
C ASP A 67 -15.26 -16.38 14.29
N LEU A 68 -14.98 -16.76 13.05
CA LEU A 68 -13.61 -16.99 12.60
C LEU A 68 -12.83 -15.69 12.76
N GLU A 69 -11.72 -15.73 13.48
CA GLU A 69 -10.79 -14.63 13.59
C GLU A 69 -9.53 -14.96 12.78
N VAL A 70 -9.02 -13.98 12.03
CA VAL A 70 -7.87 -14.13 11.14
C VAL A 70 -6.80 -13.16 11.55
N PHE A 71 -5.65 -13.66 11.93
CA PHE A 71 -4.46 -12.91 12.30
C PHE A 71 -3.51 -12.85 11.10
N CYS A 72 -3.27 -11.63 10.58
CA CYS A 72 -2.46 -11.42 9.39
C CYS A 72 -1.12 -10.78 9.77
N GLY A 73 -0.02 -11.47 9.50
CA GLY A 73 1.34 -11.03 9.79
C GLY A 73 2.26 -11.02 8.56
N GLU A 74 3.30 -10.22 8.63
CA GLU A 74 4.43 -10.23 7.68
C GLU A 74 5.41 -11.36 8.00
N SER A 75 5.39 -11.84 9.26
CA SER A 75 6.16 -13.00 9.72
C SER A 75 5.25 -14.03 10.38
N GLU A 76 5.75 -15.27 10.49
CA GLU A 76 5.08 -16.37 11.20
C GLU A 76 4.89 -16.00 12.69
N ASP A 77 5.94 -15.49 13.33
CA ASP A 77 5.91 -15.10 14.75
C ASP A 77 4.83 -14.06 15.02
N GLU A 78 4.67 -13.08 14.13
CA GLU A 78 3.63 -12.06 14.28
C GLU A 78 2.24 -12.64 14.13
N ALA A 79 2.01 -13.48 13.10
CA ALA A 79 0.69 -14.06 12.87
C ALA A 79 0.26 -15.00 14.01
N LEU A 80 1.22 -15.60 14.75
CA LEU A 80 0.97 -16.49 15.88
C LEU A 80 0.86 -15.76 17.23
N ASP A 81 1.24 -14.48 17.30
CA ASP A 81 1.09 -13.66 18.52
C ASP A 81 -0.30 -13.04 18.58
N LEU A 82 -1.25 -13.77 19.14
CA LEU A 82 -2.65 -13.34 19.21
C LEU A 82 -2.88 -12.07 20.06
N GLU A 83 -1.93 -11.73 20.93
CA GLU A 83 -2.03 -10.54 21.79
C GLU A 83 -1.53 -9.28 21.09
N HIS A 84 -0.48 -9.38 20.24
CA HIS A 84 0.20 -8.22 19.66
C HIS A 84 0.16 -8.18 18.12
N CYS A 85 -0.47 -9.15 17.47
CA CYS A 85 -0.63 -9.13 16.00
C CYS A 85 -1.36 -7.85 15.58
N TYR A 86 -0.73 -7.10 14.68
CA TYR A 86 -1.25 -5.79 14.27
C TYR A 86 -2.59 -5.87 13.53
N TYR A 87 -2.80 -6.91 12.75
CA TYR A 87 -4.04 -7.15 12.02
C TYR A 87 -4.75 -8.41 12.52
N SER A 88 -5.83 -8.21 13.23
CA SER A 88 -6.79 -9.24 13.64
C SER A 88 -8.16 -8.85 13.10
N TRP A 89 -8.79 -9.72 12.34
CA TRP A 89 -10.03 -9.46 11.63
C TRP A 89 -11.02 -10.61 11.71
N GLN A 90 -12.28 -10.27 11.85
CA GLN A 90 -13.37 -11.16 11.48
C GLN A 90 -13.66 -10.99 9.99
N PRO A 91 -13.70 -12.07 9.17
CA PRO A 91 -14.08 -11.98 7.78
C PRO A 91 -15.48 -11.38 7.63
N ASN A 92 -15.68 -10.55 6.62
CA ASN A 92 -16.99 -10.02 6.32
C ASN A 92 -17.98 -11.18 6.03
N PRO A 93 -19.15 -11.28 6.69
CA PRO A 93 -20.04 -12.44 6.60
C PRO A 93 -20.64 -12.66 5.20
N VAL A 94 -20.65 -11.63 4.35
CA VAL A 94 -21.18 -11.73 2.98
C VAL A 94 -20.10 -12.15 1.99
N THR A 95 -18.88 -11.58 2.12
CA THR A 95 -17.79 -11.78 1.17
C THR A 95 -16.76 -12.79 1.65
N ASN A 96 -16.77 -13.18 2.91
CA ASN A 96 -15.75 -13.99 3.60
C ASN A 96 -14.34 -13.39 3.49
N ARG A 97 -14.21 -12.08 3.29
CA ARG A 97 -12.93 -11.36 3.13
C ARG A 97 -12.64 -10.48 4.33
N CYS A 98 -11.40 -10.51 4.78
CA CYS A 98 -10.85 -9.51 5.68
C CYS A 98 -10.59 -8.20 4.94
N PRO A 99 -10.44 -7.06 5.63
CA PRO A 99 -9.91 -5.83 5.04
C PRO A 99 -8.54 -6.06 4.38
N CYS A 100 -8.22 -5.28 3.35
CA CYS A 100 -6.94 -5.38 2.67
C CYS A 100 -5.80 -4.89 3.57
N CYS A 101 -4.81 -5.75 3.82
CA CYS A 101 -3.65 -5.49 4.67
C CYS A 101 -2.37 -6.08 4.08
N ALA A 102 -1.22 -5.71 4.67
CA ALA A 102 0.04 -6.38 4.40
C ALA A 102 0.00 -7.78 5.05
N VAL A 103 0.22 -8.82 4.27
CA VAL A 103 0.12 -10.21 4.73
C VAL A 103 1.06 -11.13 3.97
N ARG A 104 1.81 -11.92 4.69
CA ARG A 104 2.52 -13.11 4.20
C ARG A 104 2.05 -14.36 4.91
N PHE A 105 1.64 -14.23 6.17
CA PHE A 105 1.14 -15.32 7.00
C PHE A 105 -0.26 -14.97 7.50
N ALA A 106 -1.19 -15.92 7.40
CA ALA A 106 -2.53 -15.78 7.97
C ALA A 106 -2.78 -16.96 8.91
N PHE A 107 -3.04 -16.66 10.18
CA PHE A 107 -3.35 -17.66 11.19
C PHE A 107 -4.82 -17.60 11.58
N ILE A 108 -5.46 -18.74 11.64
CA ILE A 108 -6.85 -18.91 12.08
C ILE A 108 -6.84 -19.87 13.26
N PRO A 109 -7.10 -19.39 14.49
CA PRO A 109 -7.15 -20.25 15.68
C PRO A 109 -8.37 -21.16 15.67
N ASN A 110 -8.35 -22.20 16.51
CA ASN A 110 -9.48 -23.08 16.84
C ASN A 110 -10.10 -23.79 15.63
N CYS A 111 -9.34 -24.07 14.60
CA CYS A 111 -9.83 -24.80 13.41
C CYS A 111 -8.76 -25.78 12.87
N LYS A 112 -9.18 -26.66 11.98
CA LYS A 112 -8.31 -27.56 11.22
C LYS A 112 -8.26 -27.18 9.75
N ALA A 113 -7.20 -27.59 9.08
CA ALA A 113 -7.00 -27.29 7.65
C ALA A 113 -8.12 -27.83 6.75
N GLU A 114 -8.74 -28.95 7.12
CA GLU A 114 -9.89 -29.53 6.41
C GLU A 114 -11.17 -28.69 6.52
N ASP A 115 -11.29 -27.87 7.58
CA ASP A 115 -12.50 -27.13 7.92
C ASP A 115 -12.57 -25.74 7.26
N VAL A 116 -11.46 -25.24 6.73
CA VAL A 116 -11.39 -23.90 6.19
C VAL A 116 -10.85 -23.88 4.75
N GLU A 117 -11.30 -22.90 3.99
CA GLU A 117 -10.71 -22.54 2.69
C GLU A 117 -10.06 -21.17 2.84
N ILE A 118 -8.77 -21.05 2.46
CA ILE A 118 -7.98 -19.83 2.62
C ILE A 118 -7.43 -19.41 1.28
N THR A 119 -7.58 -18.12 0.95
CA THR A 119 -7.06 -17.52 -0.29
C THR A 119 -6.77 -16.05 -0.03
N ALA A 120 -5.70 -15.49 -0.60
CA ALA A 120 -5.47 -14.06 -0.62
C ALA A 120 -5.87 -13.47 -1.96
N PHE A 121 -6.55 -12.32 -1.94
CA PHE A 121 -6.85 -11.53 -3.12
C PHE A 121 -5.90 -10.33 -3.13
N TYR A 122 -4.76 -10.49 -3.81
CA TYR A 122 -3.72 -9.49 -3.93
C TYR A 122 -4.21 -8.30 -4.76
N GLN A 123 -4.15 -7.11 -4.20
CA GLN A 123 -4.57 -5.86 -4.83
C GLN A 123 -3.33 -4.99 -5.12
N TYR A 124 -3.11 -4.65 -6.38
CA TYR A 124 -1.96 -3.88 -6.84
C TYR A 124 -2.30 -3.02 -8.05
N VAL A 125 -1.47 -2.02 -8.30
CA VAL A 125 -1.46 -1.30 -9.58
C VAL A 125 -0.46 -1.96 -10.50
N ASP A 126 -0.89 -2.31 -11.71
CA ASP A 126 -0.05 -3.02 -12.67
C ASP A 126 0.92 -2.06 -13.37
N PHE A 127 2.01 -1.74 -12.69
CA PHE A 127 3.10 -0.97 -13.29
C PHE A 127 3.96 -1.86 -14.18
N PRO A 128 4.26 -1.43 -15.41
CA PRO A 128 5.12 -2.19 -16.30
C PRO A 128 6.53 -2.34 -15.70
N LYS A 129 7.15 -3.49 -15.93
CA LYS A 129 8.54 -3.72 -15.52
C LYS A 129 9.48 -2.98 -16.46
N ARG A 130 10.12 -1.91 -15.97
CA ARG A 130 11.02 -1.05 -16.77
C ARG A 130 12.49 -1.20 -16.39
N ALA A 131 12.77 -1.73 -15.20
CA ALA A 131 14.13 -1.94 -14.75
C ALA A 131 14.40 -3.41 -14.42
N SER A 132 15.66 -3.78 -14.49
CA SER A 132 16.16 -5.08 -14.03
C SER A 132 17.59 -4.94 -13.57
N PHE A 133 17.98 -5.74 -12.59
CA PHE A 133 19.34 -5.82 -12.11
C PHE A 133 19.77 -7.28 -12.01
N LYS A 134 20.99 -7.57 -12.45
CA LYS A 134 21.62 -8.87 -12.26
C LYS A 134 23.14 -8.72 -12.21
N CYS A 135 23.77 -9.36 -11.25
CA CYS A 135 25.22 -9.46 -11.15
C CYS A 135 25.63 -10.90 -10.75
N ASN A 136 26.93 -11.12 -10.56
CA ASN A 136 27.47 -12.42 -10.16
C ASN A 136 27.36 -12.71 -8.65
N ASP A 137 26.83 -11.79 -7.87
CA ASP A 137 26.57 -11.98 -6.44
C ASP A 137 25.07 -12.23 -6.24
N GLU A 138 24.71 -13.47 -5.92
CA GLU A 138 23.33 -13.90 -5.72
C GLU A 138 22.66 -13.19 -4.54
N LYS A 139 23.42 -12.78 -3.52
CA LYS A 139 22.88 -12.02 -2.39
C LYS A 139 22.41 -10.62 -2.83
N LEU A 140 23.19 -9.96 -3.68
CA LEU A 140 22.79 -8.66 -4.25
C LEU A 140 21.59 -8.80 -5.17
N ASN A 141 21.54 -9.86 -5.99
CA ASN A 141 20.37 -10.15 -6.82
C ASN A 141 19.11 -10.30 -5.95
N LYS A 142 19.21 -11.04 -4.83
CA LYS A 142 18.09 -11.23 -3.91
C LYS A 142 17.68 -9.95 -3.18
N ILE A 143 18.64 -9.10 -2.79
CA ILE A 143 18.36 -7.78 -2.21
C ILE A 143 17.58 -6.92 -3.20
N TRP A 144 17.98 -6.91 -4.48
CA TRP A 144 17.24 -6.19 -5.52
C TRP A 144 15.80 -6.67 -5.65
N GLU A 145 15.58 -7.98 -5.74
CA GLU A 145 14.25 -8.57 -5.87
C GLU A 145 13.33 -8.17 -4.71
N VAL A 146 13.84 -8.24 -3.47
CA VAL A 146 13.10 -7.86 -2.28
C VAL A 146 12.80 -6.36 -2.28
N ALA A 147 13.79 -5.52 -2.60
CA ALA A 147 13.61 -4.07 -2.64
C ALA A 147 12.61 -3.65 -3.74
N GLU A 148 12.70 -4.24 -4.95
CA GLU A 148 11.71 -4.01 -6.02
C GLU A 148 10.30 -4.40 -5.57
N HIS A 149 10.15 -5.57 -4.95
CA HIS A 149 8.86 -6.04 -4.48
C HIS A 149 8.28 -5.12 -3.39
N THR A 150 9.08 -4.75 -2.39
CA THR A 150 8.69 -3.82 -1.33
C THR A 150 8.24 -2.47 -1.89
N PHE A 151 9.02 -1.91 -2.83
CA PHE A 151 8.66 -0.65 -3.47
C PHE A 151 7.31 -0.75 -4.20
N ARG A 152 7.04 -1.86 -4.90
CA ARG A 152 5.75 -2.09 -5.57
C ARG A 152 4.59 -2.23 -4.59
N LEU A 153 4.79 -2.88 -3.44
CA LEU A 153 3.76 -2.96 -2.39
C LEU A 153 3.37 -1.58 -1.84
N CYS A 154 4.34 -0.66 -1.77
CA CYS A 154 4.14 0.72 -1.32
C CYS A 154 3.76 1.69 -2.46
N SER A 155 3.69 1.21 -3.71
CA SER A 155 3.33 2.00 -4.89
C SER A 155 1.94 1.61 -5.38
N GLY A 156 0.97 2.43 -5.05
CA GLY A 156 -0.43 2.24 -5.48
C GLY A 156 -0.92 3.44 -6.28
N ILE A 157 -2.03 4.01 -5.86
CA ILE A 157 -2.52 5.30 -6.38
C ILE A 157 -1.51 6.40 -6.03
N PHE A 158 -0.89 6.30 -4.87
CA PHE A 158 0.15 7.18 -4.34
C PHE A 158 1.34 6.35 -3.86
N PHE A 159 2.48 7.00 -3.62
CA PHE A 159 3.53 6.41 -2.81
C PHE A 159 3.14 6.47 -1.33
N LEU A 160 3.24 5.32 -0.67
CA LEU A 160 2.97 5.15 0.74
C LEU A 160 4.28 4.96 1.51
N ASP A 161 4.30 5.39 2.76
CA ASP A 161 5.42 5.16 3.69
C ASP A 161 5.67 3.68 3.96
N GLY A 162 4.61 2.88 3.94
CA GLY A 162 4.68 1.44 4.17
C GLY A 162 3.38 0.74 3.83
N ALA A 163 3.44 -0.58 3.65
CA ALA A 163 2.29 -1.40 3.32
C ALA A 163 1.43 -1.75 4.55
N LYS A 164 1.95 -1.53 5.77
CA LYS A 164 1.36 -2.01 7.01
C LYS A 164 0.82 -0.89 7.90
N ARG A 165 1.67 -0.31 8.77
CA ARG A 165 1.22 0.46 9.93
C ARG A 165 0.49 1.74 9.58
N ASP A 166 1.20 2.76 9.10
CA ASP A 166 0.60 4.05 8.79
C ASP A 166 -0.19 3.99 7.48
N LYS A 167 0.38 3.34 6.47
CA LYS A 167 -0.21 3.17 5.13
C LYS A 167 -0.74 4.49 4.58
N TRP A 168 0.08 5.53 4.71
CA TRP A 168 -0.29 6.90 4.42
C TRP A 168 0.71 7.59 3.50
N ILE A 169 0.31 8.73 2.94
CA ILE A 169 1.21 9.58 2.15
C ILE A 169 1.97 10.54 3.05
N TRP A 170 3.29 10.35 3.14
CA TRP A 170 4.21 11.21 3.86
C TRP A 170 5.17 11.88 2.88
N SER A 171 5.36 13.23 3.00
CA SER A 171 6.13 13.99 2.01
C SER A 171 7.61 13.61 1.97
N GLY A 172 8.22 13.32 3.12
CA GLY A 172 9.60 12.85 3.19
C GLY A 172 9.80 11.49 2.52
N ASP A 173 8.89 10.55 2.75
CA ASP A 173 8.90 9.21 2.17
C ASP A 173 8.63 9.26 0.67
N ALA A 174 7.65 10.08 0.25
CA ALA A 174 7.36 10.30 -1.15
C ALA A 174 8.55 10.90 -1.90
N TYR A 175 9.28 11.85 -1.27
CA TYR A 175 10.47 12.43 -1.86
C TYR A 175 11.54 11.38 -2.18
N GLN A 176 11.80 10.43 -1.26
CA GLN A 176 12.69 9.30 -1.54
C GLN A 176 12.13 8.39 -2.65
N SER A 177 10.82 8.18 -2.67
CA SER A 177 10.16 7.34 -3.66
C SER A 177 10.27 7.89 -5.08
N PHE A 178 10.30 9.22 -5.27
CA PHE A 178 10.50 9.84 -6.59
C PHE A 178 11.86 9.47 -7.20
N PHE A 179 12.93 9.38 -6.38
CA PHE A 179 14.25 8.94 -6.87
C PHE A 179 14.23 7.48 -7.34
N VAL A 180 13.51 6.61 -6.64
CA VAL A 180 13.38 5.20 -7.04
C VAL A 180 12.50 5.06 -8.27
N ASN A 181 11.39 5.81 -8.31
CA ASN A 181 10.41 5.74 -9.39
C ASN A 181 11.01 5.99 -10.78
N GLN A 182 11.84 7.04 -10.92
CA GLN A 182 12.42 7.39 -12.23
C GLN A 182 13.22 6.24 -12.86
N TYR A 183 13.78 5.34 -12.05
CA TYR A 183 14.59 4.22 -12.53
C TYR A 183 13.81 2.90 -12.55
N LEU A 184 12.87 2.70 -11.62
CA LEU A 184 12.22 1.41 -11.42
C LEU A 184 10.89 1.30 -12.18
N LEU A 185 9.97 2.23 -11.97
CA LEU A 185 8.67 2.25 -12.62
C LEU A 185 8.64 3.20 -13.82
N ALA A 186 9.37 4.31 -13.74
CA ALA A 186 9.39 5.41 -14.70
C ALA A 186 7.97 5.89 -15.06
N ASP A 187 7.14 6.06 -14.02
CA ASP A 187 5.74 6.49 -14.13
C ASP A 187 5.59 7.91 -13.57
N PRO A 188 5.44 8.95 -14.43
CA PRO A 188 5.28 10.32 -13.95
C PRO A 188 3.93 10.56 -13.28
N ASP A 189 2.92 9.75 -13.59
CA ASP A 189 1.57 9.99 -13.09
C ASP A 189 1.45 9.71 -11.60
N ILE A 190 2.16 8.72 -11.05
CA ILE A 190 2.16 8.46 -9.60
C ILE A 190 2.86 9.59 -8.82
N ASP A 191 3.93 10.19 -9.39
CA ASP A 191 4.59 11.36 -8.81
C ASP A 191 3.60 12.53 -8.71
N GLN A 192 2.95 12.88 -9.84
CA GLN A 192 1.97 13.96 -9.89
C GLN A 192 0.84 13.75 -8.90
N ARG A 193 0.27 12.54 -8.86
CA ARG A 193 -0.82 12.21 -7.92
C ARG A 193 -0.39 12.41 -6.48
N THR A 194 0.78 11.88 -6.13
CA THR A 194 1.33 11.98 -4.77
C THR A 194 1.59 13.44 -4.39
N LEU A 195 2.23 14.21 -5.26
CA LEU A 195 2.48 15.64 -5.05
C LEU A 195 1.20 16.43 -4.87
N LEU A 196 0.17 16.21 -5.71
CA LEU A 196 -1.12 16.90 -5.58
C LEU A 196 -1.85 16.54 -4.29
N ALA A 197 -1.83 15.26 -3.91
CA ALA A 197 -2.50 14.79 -2.69
C ALA A 197 -1.84 15.36 -1.42
N LEU A 198 -0.50 15.41 -1.39
CA LEU A 198 0.26 15.94 -0.26
C LEU A 198 0.03 17.44 -0.04
N ARG A 199 -0.06 18.22 -1.13
CA ARG A 199 -0.14 19.67 -1.04
C ARG A 199 -1.46 20.18 -0.44
N GLY A 200 -2.55 19.53 -0.72
CA GLY A 200 -3.87 19.95 -0.27
C GLY A 200 -4.34 21.31 -0.83
N ASN A 201 -5.19 22.00 -0.07
CA ASN A 201 -5.83 23.26 -0.45
C ASN A 201 -5.16 24.47 0.17
N ASP A 202 -5.37 25.65 -0.45
CA ASP A 202 -5.02 26.94 0.08
C ASP A 202 -6.21 27.56 0.86
N PRO A 203 -5.97 28.49 1.82
CA PRO A 203 -4.65 28.91 2.29
C PRO A 203 -3.95 27.84 3.15
N MET A 204 -2.61 27.84 3.12
CA MET A 204 -1.82 26.98 4.03
C MET A 204 -1.96 27.51 5.46
N THR A 205 -2.30 26.61 6.38
CA THR A 205 -2.45 26.92 7.82
C THR A 205 -1.52 26.06 8.69
N ARG A 206 -0.86 25.08 8.10
CA ARG A 206 0.08 24.18 8.76
C ARG A 206 1.04 23.59 7.73
N HIS A 207 2.19 23.12 8.17
CA HIS A 207 3.12 22.39 7.32
C HIS A 207 2.51 21.08 6.79
N ILE A 208 2.98 20.62 5.64
CA ILE A 208 2.58 19.33 5.06
C ILE A 208 2.89 18.24 6.07
N ASN A 209 1.93 17.34 6.31
CA ASN A 209 1.97 16.30 7.35
C ASN A 209 2.30 16.87 8.77
N THR A 210 2.14 18.17 9.02
CA THR A 210 2.51 18.87 10.27
C THR A 210 4.01 18.90 10.58
N ILE A 211 4.86 18.60 9.61
CA ILE A 211 6.32 18.52 9.73
C ILE A 211 6.94 19.61 8.82
N MET A 212 7.81 20.45 9.39
CA MET A 212 8.32 21.64 8.71
C MET A 212 9.09 21.32 7.42
N ASP A 213 10.07 20.46 7.49
CA ASP A 213 10.92 20.05 6.35
C ASP A 213 10.13 19.29 5.29
N TYR A 214 9.00 18.66 5.61
CA TYR A 214 8.12 18.00 4.64
C TYR A 214 7.49 18.99 3.64
N SER A 215 7.25 20.22 4.07
CA SER A 215 6.85 21.31 3.16
C SER A 215 7.94 21.63 2.14
N LEU A 216 9.21 21.62 2.56
CA LEU A 216 10.35 21.85 1.68
C LEU A 216 10.61 20.65 0.77
N PHE A 217 10.49 19.43 1.29
CA PHE A 217 10.58 18.20 0.46
C PHE A 217 9.52 18.15 -0.64
N TRP A 218 8.34 18.69 -0.40
CA TRP A 218 7.31 18.79 -1.43
C TRP A 218 7.76 19.67 -2.61
N ILE A 219 8.37 20.84 -2.32
CA ILE A 219 8.90 21.75 -3.34
C ILE A 219 10.05 21.08 -4.11
N LEU A 220 10.97 20.43 -3.40
CA LEU A 220 12.05 19.67 -4.00
C LEU A 220 11.53 18.50 -4.83
N GLY A 221 10.45 17.86 -4.40
CA GLY A 221 9.77 16.81 -5.15
C GLY A 221 9.22 17.28 -6.49
N VAL A 222 8.64 18.50 -6.55
CA VAL A 222 8.19 19.11 -7.81
C VAL A 222 9.37 19.41 -8.73
N LEU A 223 10.48 19.92 -8.18
CA LEU A 223 11.69 20.16 -8.95
C LEU A 223 12.24 18.83 -9.52
N TYR A 224 12.32 17.81 -8.66
CA TYR A 224 12.83 16.50 -9.06
C TYR A 224 11.98 15.83 -10.15
N HIS A 225 10.67 15.92 -10.03
CA HIS A 225 9.74 15.45 -11.08
C HIS A 225 10.02 16.16 -12.42
N TYR A 226 10.23 17.48 -12.38
CA TYR A 226 10.57 18.24 -13.58
C TYR A 226 11.92 17.81 -14.18
N GLU A 227 12.95 17.64 -13.35
CA GLU A 227 14.26 17.18 -13.81
C GLU A 227 14.21 15.77 -14.43
N ALA A 228 13.39 14.88 -13.85
CA ALA A 228 13.25 13.51 -14.33
C ALA A 228 12.46 13.39 -15.65
N TYR A 229 11.39 14.18 -15.79
CA TYR A 229 10.41 13.99 -16.88
C TYR A 229 10.25 15.21 -17.80
N GLY A 230 10.81 16.36 -17.46
CA GLY A 230 10.67 17.59 -18.24
C GLY A 230 9.24 18.17 -18.26
N ASP A 231 8.38 17.78 -17.32
CA ASP A 231 6.95 18.15 -17.30
C ASP A 231 6.73 19.58 -16.81
N LEU A 232 7.03 20.54 -17.69
CA LEU A 232 6.82 21.96 -17.42
C LEU A 232 5.34 22.32 -17.25
N GLU A 233 4.43 21.58 -17.86
CA GLU A 233 2.99 21.82 -17.74
C GLU A 233 2.51 21.56 -16.30
N PHE A 234 2.94 20.45 -15.72
CA PHE A 234 2.66 20.13 -14.31
C PHE A 234 3.26 21.19 -13.38
N VAL A 235 4.51 21.61 -13.61
CA VAL A 235 5.14 22.69 -12.82
C VAL A 235 4.29 23.96 -12.88
N ARG A 236 3.84 24.39 -14.06
CA ARG A 236 2.99 25.57 -14.22
C ARG A 236 1.66 25.45 -13.46
N GLN A 237 1.08 24.25 -13.48
CA GLN A 237 -0.17 23.95 -12.75
C GLN A 237 0.01 24.12 -11.24
N VAL A 238 1.13 23.67 -10.66
CA VAL A 238 1.37 23.69 -9.21
C VAL A 238 2.13 24.93 -8.73
N TYR A 239 2.68 25.74 -9.64
CA TYR A 239 3.50 26.91 -9.30
C TYR A 239 2.83 27.90 -8.33
N PRO A 240 1.54 28.28 -8.50
CA PRO A 240 0.86 29.12 -7.52
C PRO A 240 0.83 28.50 -6.11
N LYS A 241 0.72 27.17 -6.03
CA LYS A 241 0.75 26.43 -4.77
C LYS A 241 2.17 26.37 -4.16
N MET A 242 3.21 26.39 -4.99
CA MET A 242 4.61 26.50 -4.54
C MET A 242 4.83 27.88 -3.89
N CYS A 243 4.39 28.95 -4.55
CA CYS A 243 4.50 30.31 -4.02
C CYS A 243 3.78 30.46 -2.68
N SER A 244 2.51 30.03 -2.61
CA SER A 244 1.71 30.09 -1.38
C SER A 244 2.34 29.26 -0.24
N LEU A 245 2.95 28.14 -0.54
CA LEU A 245 3.65 27.32 0.47
C LEU A 245 4.92 28.02 0.95
N MET A 246 5.69 28.64 0.07
CA MET A 246 6.89 29.39 0.44
C MET A 246 6.53 30.62 1.29
N GLU A 247 5.52 31.39 0.91
CA GLU A 247 5.02 32.52 1.71
C GLU A 247 4.63 32.06 3.12
N PHE A 248 3.95 30.92 3.23
CA PHE A 248 3.62 30.32 4.53
C PHE A 248 4.89 29.96 5.32
N CYS A 249 5.88 29.29 4.69
CA CYS A 249 7.11 28.90 5.35
C CYS A 249 7.94 30.12 5.81
N GLU A 250 8.05 31.15 4.96
CA GLU A 250 8.73 32.42 5.31
C GLU A 250 8.05 33.12 6.48
N GLY A 251 6.72 33.10 6.55
CA GLY A 251 5.96 33.64 7.65
C GLY A 251 6.09 32.89 8.98
N GLN A 252 6.77 31.72 9.00
CA GLN A 252 7.10 30.97 10.22
C GLN A 252 8.52 31.24 10.73
N LEU A 253 9.33 32.03 10.00
CA LEU A 253 10.67 32.40 10.45
C LEU A 253 10.54 33.47 11.53
N ASP A 254 11.20 33.22 12.68
CA ASP A 254 11.37 34.24 13.70
C ASP A 254 12.37 35.31 13.19
N GLU A 255 12.12 36.59 13.51
CA GLU A 255 13.02 37.69 13.19
C GLU A 255 14.33 37.62 13.98
#